data_0a5c301f069e4401fa94e011aefb8d69
#
_entry.id   0a5c301f069e4401fa94e011aefb8d69
#
_cell.length_a   1.000
_cell.length_b   1.000
_cell.length_c   1.000
_cell.angle_alpha   90.00
_cell.angle_beta   90.00
_cell.angle_gamma   90.00
#
_symmetry.space_group_name_H-M   'P 1'
#
loop_
_entity.id
_entity.type
_entity.pdbx_description
1 polymer ?
#
loop_
_entity_poly.entity_id
_entity_poly.type
_entity_poly.pdbx_seq_one_letter_code
_entity_poly.pdbx_strand_id
1 'polypeptide(L)'
;MNITKRCIINFFSRGREEYRLGTERLITSALKVQFDGDILVWSPDFTQEGNIDEKIFTFKGYPNTEKYGECKTHKEEPYQFKSYCFQKALEMGYEKILWCDSSVMLFRNPDHYFKLANEVGVVLFDNQGCLESVYTADDCLNTMGCSYDYANTFFQIDAAIMLLDFTFWKTQLFFDDYIKYCSDGICLNGKSGSTRPEFSAHRHDQSIASYIARKHYINPINYGAWAYFGDSGVQTEKKYRPTFAKVGIQLPMNLIESILPI
;
A
#
# COMPACT_ATOMS: atom_id res chain seq x y z
N MET A 1 27.66 -1.62 -13.16
CA MET A 1 26.79 -1.51 -11.98
C MET A 1 25.42 -2.06 -12.39
N ASN A 2 24.92 -3.12 -11.77
CA ASN A 2 23.56 -3.55 -11.99
C ASN A 2 22.63 -2.44 -11.48
N ILE A 3 21.86 -1.83 -12.37
CA ILE A 3 20.84 -0.84 -11.96
C ILE A 3 19.74 -1.62 -11.25
N THR A 4 19.58 -1.39 -9.95
CA THR A 4 18.50 -1.98 -9.16
C THR A 4 17.15 -1.59 -9.77
N LYS A 5 16.40 -2.59 -10.22
CA LYS A 5 15.12 -2.37 -10.90
C LYS A 5 14.04 -1.97 -9.89
N ARG A 6 13.40 -0.83 -10.11
CA ARG A 6 12.38 -0.28 -9.23
C ARG A 6 11.04 -0.08 -9.92
N CYS A 7 9.94 -0.23 -9.18
CA CYS A 7 8.61 0.02 -9.70
C CYS A 7 7.64 0.59 -8.67
N ILE A 8 6.57 1.21 -9.20
CA ILE A 8 5.31 1.42 -8.47
C ILE A 8 4.38 0.29 -8.86
N ILE A 9 3.68 -0.28 -7.88
CA ILE A 9 2.65 -1.31 -8.11
C ILE A 9 1.29 -0.81 -7.62
N ASN A 10 0.23 -1.18 -8.35
CA ASN A 10 -1.15 -0.84 -8.03
C ASN A 10 -2.08 -1.98 -8.45
N PHE A 11 -3.26 -2.01 -7.84
CA PHE A 11 -4.35 -2.90 -8.21
C PHE A 11 -5.68 -2.15 -8.11
N PHE A 12 -6.58 -2.37 -9.07
CA PHE A 12 -7.97 -1.93 -8.95
C PHE A 12 -8.94 -2.98 -9.50
N SER A 13 -10.19 -2.94 -9.02
CA SER A 13 -11.27 -3.77 -9.55
C SER A 13 -12.55 -2.95 -9.70
N ARG A 14 -13.37 -3.30 -10.70
CA ARG A 14 -14.59 -2.58 -11.14
C ARG A 14 -15.72 -2.49 -10.14
N GLY A 15 -15.54 -2.86 -8.93
CA GLY A 15 -16.62 -2.62 -7.97
C GLY A 15 -17.04 -1.15 -7.90
N ARG A 16 -16.14 -0.22 -8.28
CA ARG A 16 -16.36 1.23 -8.28
C ARG A 16 -15.48 1.90 -9.32
N GLU A 17 -16.06 2.68 -10.20
CA GLU A 17 -15.37 3.47 -11.24
C GLU A 17 -14.29 4.39 -10.64
N GLU A 18 -14.49 4.83 -9.41
CA GLU A 18 -13.56 5.68 -8.69
C GLU A 18 -12.16 5.07 -8.55
N TYR A 19 -12.06 3.74 -8.40
CA TYR A 19 -10.74 3.09 -8.30
C TYR A 19 -9.97 3.13 -9.61
N ARG A 20 -10.67 2.98 -10.75
CA ARG A 20 -10.08 3.15 -12.08
C ARG A 20 -9.54 4.57 -12.27
N LEU A 21 -10.39 5.57 -12.00
CA LEU A 21 -10.01 6.98 -12.10
C LEU A 21 -8.85 7.33 -11.14
N GLY A 22 -8.86 6.75 -9.94
CA GLY A 22 -7.78 6.90 -8.99
C GLY A 22 -6.45 6.32 -9.50
N THR A 23 -6.48 5.16 -10.13
CA THR A 23 -5.30 4.54 -10.75
C THR A 23 -4.77 5.37 -11.92
N GLU A 24 -5.64 5.88 -12.80
CA GLU A 24 -5.25 6.78 -13.88
C GLU A 24 -4.59 8.06 -13.35
N ARG A 25 -5.10 8.60 -12.25
CA ARG A 25 -4.51 9.75 -11.56
C ARG A 25 -3.15 9.42 -10.95
N LEU A 26 -3.00 8.25 -10.33
CA LEU A 26 -1.70 7.78 -9.83
C LEU A 26 -0.67 7.71 -10.95
N ILE A 27 -1.00 7.06 -12.07
CA ILE A 27 -0.13 6.95 -13.24
C ILE A 27 0.26 8.34 -13.76
N THR A 28 -0.74 9.20 -14.01
CA THR A 28 -0.52 10.55 -14.54
C THR A 28 0.38 11.37 -13.62
N SER A 29 0.17 11.29 -12.30
CA SER A 29 1.00 12.02 -11.34
C SER A 29 2.42 11.48 -11.27
N ALA A 30 2.62 10.16 -11.36
CA ALA A 30 3.95 9.55 -11.39
C ALA A 30 4.76 9.99 -12.62
N LEU A 31 4.12 10.03 -13.79
CA LEU A 31 4.73 10.55 -15.02
C LEU A 31 5.10 12.04 -14.91
N LYS A 32 4.20 12.87 -14.38
CA LYS A 32 4.43 14.31 -14.19
C LYS A 32 5.60 14.62 -13.26
N VAL A 33 5.76 13.85 -12.18
CA VAL A 33 6.91 14.02 -11.27
C VAL A 33 8.17 13.32 -11.79
N GLN A 34 8.14 12.79 -13.01
CA GLN A 34 9.27 12.13 -13.66
C GLN A 34 9.81 10.96 -12.82
N PHE A 35 8.90 10.08 -12.35
CA PHE A 35 9.33 8.88 -11.67
C PHE A 35 10.19 8.03 -12.61
N ASP A 36 11.40 7.69 -12.16
CA ASP A 36 12.34 6.89 -12.92
C ASP A 36 12.26 5.42 -12.50
N GLY A 37 11.21 4.73 -12.94
CA GLY A 37 10.92 3.32 -12.70
C GLY A 37 9.68 2.92 -13.47
N ASP A 38 9.36 1.63 -13.43
CA ASP A 38 8.19 1.09 -14.10
C ASP A 38 6.93 1.23 -13.23
N ILE A 39 5.76 1.24 -13.85
CA ILE A 39 4.46 1.24 -13.18
C ILE A 39 3.72 -0.03 -13.59
N LEU A 40 3.40 -0.88 -12.62
CA LEU A 40 2.75 -2.16 -12.84
C LEU A 40 1.33 -2.10 -12.27
N VAL A 41 0.33 -2.34 -13.09
CA VAL A 41 -1.07 -2.26 -12.70
C VAL A 41 -1.80 -3.57 -13.02
N TRP A 42 -2.38 -4.20 -12.00
CA TRP A 42 -3.24 -5.36 -12.16
C TRP A 42 -4.71 -4.97 -12.07
N SER A 43 -5.54 -5.59 -12.91
CA SER A 43 -6.99 -5.45 -12.80
C SER A 43 -7.72 -6.60 -13.48
N PRO A 44 -8.75 -7.18 -12.83
CA PRO A 44 -9.66 -8.13 -13.47
C PRO A 44 -10.49 -7.49 -14.59
N ASP A 45 -10.48 -6.17 -14.69
CA ASP A 45 -11.26 -5.40 -15.65
C ASP A 45 -10.53 -5.10 -16.95
N PHE A 46 -9.24 -5.34 -17.01
CA PHE A 46 -8.52 -5.28 -18.27
C PHE A 46 -8.97 -6.39 -19.21
N THR A 47 -9.26 -6.03 -20.46
CA THR A 47 -9.65 -6.99 -21.49
C THR A 47 -8.45 -7.79 -21.99
N GLN A 48 -7.26 -7.19 -21.93
CA GLN A 48 -5.98 -7.78 -22.35
C GLN A 48 -4.83 -7.22 -21.51
N GLU A 49 -3.76 -7.96 -21.45
CA GLU A 49 -2.47 -7.46 -20.95
C GLU A 49 -1.81 -6.56 -22.01
N GLY A 50 -0.99 -5.62 -21.57
CA GLY A 50 -0.30 -4.74 -22.51
C GLY A 50 0.58 -3.69 -21.85
N ASN A 51 1.23 -2.93 -22.71
CA ASN A 51 1.95 -1.73 -22.33
C ASN A 51 1.16 -0.52 -22.84
N ILE A 52 0.81 0.38 -21.94
CA ILE A 52 0.21 1.66 -22.31
C ILE A 52 1.31 2.63 -22.76
N ASP A 53 2.50 2.48 -22.17
CA ASP A 53 3.71 3.26 -22.43
C ASP A 53 4.92 2.32 -22.20
N GLU A 54 6.13 2.74 -22.58
CA GLU A 54 7.36 1.96 -22.36
C GLU A 54 7.62 1.59 -20.89
N LYS A 55 7.05 2.37 -19.94
CA LYS A 55 7.18 2.18 -18.49
C LYS A 55 5.88 1.76 -17.79
N ILE A 56 4.77 1.60 -18.50
CA ILE A 56 3.46 1.30 -17.90
C ILE A 56 2.98 -0.05 -18.41
N PHE A 57 2.97 -1.03 -17.50
CA PHE A 57 2.58 -2.41 -17.77
C PHE A 57 1.25 -2.73 -17.11
N THR A 58 0.31 -3.28 -17.88
CA THR A 58 -1.01 -3.66 -17.41
C THR A 58 -1.18 -5.18 -17.48
N PHE A 59 -1.72 -5.76 -16.40
CA PHE A 59 -1.91 -7.19 -16.25
C PHE A 59 -3.38 -7.49 -16.02
N LYS A 60 -3.93 -8.40 -16.84
CA LYS A 60 -5.31 -8.85 -16.72
C LYS A 60 -5.48 -9.78 -15.52
N GLY A 61 -6.53 -9.57 -14.75
CA GLY A 61 -6.89 -10.45 -13.65
C GLY A 61 -6.25 -10.09 -12.31
N TYR A 62 -6.34 -11.05 -11.41
CA TYR A 62 -5.63 -11.03 -10.13
C TYR A 62 -4.20 -11.55 -10.31
N PRO A 63 -3.24 -11.11 -9.49
CA PRO A 63 -1.88 -11.63 -9.60
C PRO A 63 -1.84 -13.15 -9.37
N ASN A 64 -1.15 -13.85 -10.27
CA ASN A 64 -0.83 -15.27 -10.12
C ASN A 64 0.68 -15.43 -9.95
N THR A 65 1.10 -15.96 -8.81
CA THR A 65 2.49 -16.07 -8.42
C THR A 65 2.99 -17.52 -8.54
N GLU A 66 4.27 -17.69 -8.84
CA GLU A 66 4.88 -19.03 -8.90
C GLU A 66 4.93 -19.70 -7.54
N LYS A 67 5.19 -18.91 -6.48
CA LYS A 67 5.36 -19.43 -5.12
C LYS A 67 4.05 -19.70 -4.38
N TYR A 68 3.02 -18.85 -4.56
CA TYR A 68 1.78 -18.89 -3.78
C TYR A 68 0.53 -19.19 -4.60
N GLY A 69 0.67 -19.32 -5.93
CA GLY A 69 -0.44 -19.57 -6.83
C GLY A 69 -1.31 -18.36 -7.10
N GLU A 70 -2.57 -18.60 -7.41
CA GLU A 70 -3.54 -17.57 -7.78
C GLU A 70 -4.08 -16.82 -6.55
N CYS A 71 -4.09 -15.50 -6.63
CA CYS A 71 -4.71 -14.64 -5.63
C CYS A 71 -6.23 -14.77 -5.68
N LYS A 72 -6.86 -14.88 -4.52
CA LYS A 72 -8.32 -14.87 -4.40
C LYS A 72 -8.90 -13.48 -4.71
N THR A 73 -10.17 -13.46 -5.07
CA THR A 73 -10.86 -12.19 -5.32
C THR A 73 -10.99 -11.37 -4.04
N HIS A 74 -11.13 -10.05 -4.19
CA HIS A 74 -11.34 -9.15 -3.04
C HIS A 74 -12.59 -9.49 -2.21
N LYS A 75 -13.57 -10.15 -2.82
CA LYS A 75 -14.78 -10.59 -2.12
C LYS A 75 -14.53 -11.83 -1.24
N GLU A 76 -13.63 -12.69 -1.66
CA GLU A 76 -13.25 -13.89 -0.92
C GLU A 76 -12.25 -13.58 0.18
N GLU A 77 -11.18 -12.85 -0.17
CA GLU A 77 -10.13 -12.38 0.76
C GLU A 77 -9.77 -10.93 0.48
N PRO A 78 -10.30 -9.99 1.29
CA PRO A 78 -10.08 -8.56 1.07
C PRO A 78 -8.58 -8.21 1.16
N TYR A 79 -8.10 -7.42 0.19
CA TYR A 79 -6.72 -6.92 0.10
C TYR A 79 -5.60 -7.96 -0.06
N GLN A 80 -5.89 -9.26 -0.22
CA GLN A 80 -4.87 -10.28 -0.48
C GLN A 80 -4.02 -9.92 -1.71
N PHE A 81 -4.64 -9.36 -2.73
CA PHE A 81 -3.98 -8.94 -3.96
C PHE A 81 -2.74 -8.08 -3.72
N LYS A 82 -2.69 -7.30 -2.62
CA LYS A 82 -1.55 -6.42 -2.34
C LYS A 82 -0.26 -7.22 -2.14
N SER A 83 -0.28 -8.21 -1.26
CA SER A 83 0.89 -9.08 -1.03
C SER A 83 1.27 -9.88 -2.28
N TYR A 84 0.29 -10.30 -3.06
CA TYR A 84 0.52 -11.02 -4.33
C TYR A 84 1.07 -10.12 -5.44
N CYS A 85 0.68 -8.85 -5.52
CA CYS A 85 1.30 -7.88 -6.42
C CYS A 85 2.79 -7.68 -6.09
N PHE A 86 3.15 -7.57 -4.81
CA PHE A 86 4.56 -7.52 -4.38
C PHE A 86 5.32 -8.77 -4.82
N GLN A 87 4.78 -9.96 -4.54
CA GLN A 87 5.42 -11.22 -4.92
C GLN A 87 5.59 -11.32 -6.45
N LYS A 88 4.57 -10.94 -7.21
CA LYS A 88 4.65 -10.99 -8.67
C LYS A 88 5.67 -10.01 -9.24
N ALA A 89 5.76 -8.82 -8.69
CA ALA A 89 6.80 -7.85 -9.07
C ALA A 89 8.21 -8.38 -8.76
N LEU A 90 8.40 -9.08 -7.64
CA LEU A 90 9.66 -9.77 -7.32
C LEU A 90 10.00 -10.84 -8.36
N GLU A 91 9.04 -11.69 -8.75
CA GLU A 91 9.23 -12.71 -9.78
C GLU A 91 9.59 -12.11 -11.15
N MET A 92 9.18 -10.88 -11.41
CA MET A 92 9.55 -10.09 -12.60
C MET A 92 10.92 -9.42 -12.48
N GLY A 93 11.63 -9.61 -11.37
CA GLY A 93 12.99 -9.10 -11.13
C GLY A 93 13.04 -7.66 -10.62
N TYR A 94 11.95 -7.11 -10.07
CA TYR A 94 12.00 -5.84 -9.36
C TYR A 94 12.49 -6.06 -7.93
N GLU A 95 13.37 -5.19 -7.47
CA GLU A 95 13.97 -5.29 -6.14
C GLU A 95 13.47 -4.19 -5.18
N LYS A 96 13.06 -3.03 -5.72
CA LYS A 96 12.52 -1.91 -4.94
C LYS A 96 11.11 -1.61 -5.40
N ILE A 97 10.15 -1.92 -4.56
CA ILE A 97 8.74 -1.95 -4.94
C ILE A 97 7.95 -1.01 -4.04
N LEU A 98 7.33 0.00 -4.66
CA LEU A 98 6.46 0.97 -4.00
C LEU A 98 5.00 0.61 -4.29
N TRP A 99 4.27 0.17 -3.28
CA TRP A 99 2.82 0.07 -3.34
C TRP A 99 2.19 1.46 -3.19
N CYS A 100 1.24 1.77 -4.05
CA CYS A 100 0.35 2.91 -3.91
C CYS A 100 -1.10 2.47 -4.16
N ASP A 101 -1.99 2.68 -3.19
CA ASP A 101 -3.44 2.51 -3.41
C ASP A 101 -3.94 3.45 -4.51
N SER A 102 -5.07 3.14 -5.13
CA SER A 102 -5.73 4.01 -6.13
C SER A 102 -6.17 5.37 -5.57
N SER A 103 -6.20 5.52 -4.25
CA SER A 103 -6.44 6.80 -3.58
C SER A 103 -5.20 7.70 -3.49
N VAL A 104 -4.03 7.19 -3.86
CA VAL A 104 -2.75 7.91 -3.75
C VAL A 104 -2.42 8.63 -5.05
N MET A 105 -1.80 9.80 -4.95
CA MET A 105 -1.11 10.47 -6.05
C MET A 105 0.23 11.03 -5.58
N LEU A 106 1.13 11.26 -6.53
CA LEU A 106 2.44 11.83 -6.26
C LEU A 106 2.46 13.33 -6.58
N PHE A 107 2.98 14.13 -5.64
CA PHE A 107 3.24 15.56 -5.83
C PHE A 107 4.70 15.87 -6.08
N ARG A 108 5.59 14.94 -5.69
CA ARG A 108 7.03 15.03 -5.91
C ARG A 108 7.57 13.66 -6.26
N ASN A 109 8.68 13.64 -6.96
CA ASN A 109 9.43 12.43 -7.21
C ASN A 109 9.80 11.74 -5.88
N PRO A 110 9.49 10.43 -5.71
CA PRO A 110 9.70 9.70 -4.45
C PRO A 110 11.14 9.22 -4.24
N ASP A 111 12.10 9.66 -5.03
CA ASP A 111 13.51 9.21 -5.01
C ASP A 111 14.15 9.25 -3.62
N HIS A 112 13.81 10.25 -2.80
CA HIS A 112 14.35 10.34 -1.45
C HIS A 112 13.87 9.19 -0.54
N TYR A 113 12.66 8.64 -0.76
CA TYR A 113 12.20 7.45 -0.05
C TYR A 113 12.86 6.18 -0.57
N PHE A 114 13.12 6.09 -1.88
CA PHE A 114 13.92 5.00 -2.42
C PHE A 114 15.37 5.03 -1.89
N LYS A 115 15.94 6.21 -1.69
CA LYS A 115 17.25 6.36 -1.01
C LYS A 115 17.18 5.93 0.45
N LEU A 116 16.15 6.35 1.17
CA LEU A 116 15.94 5.91 2.55
C LEU A 116 15.76 4.39 2.64
N ALA A 117 15.04 3.77 1.71
CA ALA A 117 14.87 2.32 1.67
C ALA A 117 16.21 1.57 1.52
N ASN A 118 17.21 2.15 0.84
CA ASN A 118 18.56 1.56 0.79
C ASN A 118 19.22 1.44 2.17
N GLU A 119 18.79 2.24 3.14
CA GLU A 119 19.37 2.28 4.48
C GLU A 119 18.58 1.43 5.48
N VAL A 120 17.23 1.41 5.33
CA VAL A 120 16.36 0.78 6.32
C VAL A 120 15.58 -0.44 5.80
N GLY A 121 15.55 -0.67 4.49
CA GLY A 121 14.86 -1.75 3.80
C GLY A 121 13.37 -1.51 3.62
N VAL A 122 12.65 -1.17 4.68
CA VAL A 122 11.20 -1.00 4.70
C VAL A 122 10.84 0.42 5.09
N VAL A 123 10.10 1.12 4.24
CA VAL A 123 9.60 2.48 4.51
C VAL A 123 8.08 2.44 4.59
N LEU A 124 7.55 2.70 5.77
CA LEU A 124 6.14 2.75 6.10
C LEU A 124 5.80 4.10 6.72
N PHE A 125 4.53 4.49 6.66
CA PHE A 125 4.06 5.76 7.19
C PHE A 125 3.15 5.53 8.39
N ASP A 126 3.33 6.32 9.45
CA ASP A 126 2.54 6.23 10.67
C ASP A 126 1.10 6.74 10.43
N ASN A 127 0.12 6.01 10.90
CA ASN A 127 -1.29 6.41 10.90
C ASN A 127 -1.70 6.81 12.31
N GLN A 128 -1.31 8.01 12.71
CA GLN A 128 -1.63 8.56 14.04
C GLN A 128 -3.15 8.64 14.23
N GLY A 129 -3.64 8.11 15.33
CA GLY A 129 -5.06 8.08 15.65
C GLY A 129 -5.75 6.75 15.47
N CYS A 130 -5.07 5.75 14.86
CA CYS A 130 -5.60 4.40 14.72
C CYS A 130 -4.78 3.43 15.59
N LEU A 131 -5.18 3.22 16.86
CA LEU A 131 -4.56 2.18 17.70
C LEU A 131 -4.82 0.79 17.11
N GLU A 132 -3.81 -0.06 17.10
CA GLU A 132 -3.91 -1.43 16.59
C GLU A 132 -5.03 -2.21 17.28
N SER A 133 -5.14 -2.09 18.60
CA SER A 133 -6.19 -2.74 19.40
C SER A 133 -7.62 -2.34 19.01
N VAL A 134 -7.83 -1.10 18.53
CA VAL A 134 -9.14 -0.57 18.13
C VAL A 134 -9.54 -1.02 16.73
N TYR A 135 -8.55 -1.30 15.88
CA TYR A 135 -8.75 -1.55 14.46
C TYR A 135 -8.31 -2.94 13.99
N THR A 136 -8.18 -3.90 14.93
CA THR A 136 -7.82 -5.29 14.57
C THR A 136 -8.73 -6.28 15.27
N ALA A 137 -9.33 -7.18 14.50
CA ALA A 137 -10.23 -8.22 15.01
C ALA A 137 -9.50 -9.23 15.90
N ASP A 138 -10.23 -9.87 16.81
CA ASP A 138 -9.66 -10.79 17.80
C ASP A 138 -9.03 -12.03 17.16
N ASP A 139 -9.64 -12.58 16.14
CA ASP A 139 -9.09 -13.73 15.39
C ASP A 139 -7.77 -13.40 14.71
N CYS A 140 -7.65 -12.19 14.16
CA CYS A 140 -6.40 -11.71 13.57
C CYS A 140 -5.30 -11.54 14.63
N LEU A 141 -5.59 -10.87 15.75
CA LEU A 141 -4.64 -10.73 16.86
C LEU A 141 -4.15 -12.10 17.36
N ASN A 142 -5.07 -13.01 17.60
CA ASN A 142 -4.76 -14.37 18.08
C ASN A 142 -3.89 -15.13 17.07
N THR A 143 -4.22 -15.08 15.79
CA THR A 143 -3.45 -15.76 14.73
C THR A 143 -2.05 -15.22 14.61
N MET A 144 -1.87 -13.90 14.76
CA MET A 144 -0.57 -13.27 14.76
C MET A 144 0.22 -13.48 16.07
N GLY A 145 -0.43 -13.95 17.13
CA GLY A 145 0.17 -14.05 18.47
C GLY A 145 0.38 -12.68 19.13
N CYS A 146 -0.42 -11.69 18.76
CA CYS A 146 -0.40 -10.35 19.30
C CYS A 146 -1.39 -10.23 20.47
N SER A 147 -0.90 -9.99 21.68
CA SER A 147 -1.81 -9.74 22.80
C SER A 147 -2.51 -8.39 22.65
N TYR A 148 -3.74 -8.30 23.20
CA TYR A 148 -4.47 -7.05 23.24
C TYR A 148 -3.68 -5.92 23.91
N ASP A 149 -3.08 -6.20 25.07
CA ASP A 149 -2.30 -5.21 25.81
C ASP A 149 -1.14 -4.67 24.95
N TYR A 150 -0.47 -5.54 24.20
CA TYR A 150 0.57 -5.10 23.28
C TYR A 150 0.00 -4.31 22.10
N ALA A 151 -1.08 -4.75 21.49
CA ALA A 151 -1.76 -4.02 20.40
C ALA A 151 -2.23 -2.62 20.84
N ASN A 152 -2.50 -2.43 22.14
CA ASN A 152 -2.90 -1.13 22.70
C ASN A 152 -1.72 -0.16 22.94
N THR A 153 -0.49 -0.58 22.64
CA THR A 153 0.70 0.27 22.85
C THR A 153 1.17 1.00 21.60
N PHE A 154 0.60 0.72 20.42
CA PHE A 154 1.06 1.31 19.17
C PHE A 154 -0.06 1.67 18.19
N PHE A 155 0.22 2.65 17.36
CA PHE A 155 -0.64 3.02 16.25
C PHE A 155 -0.35 2.16 15.02
N GLN A 156 -1.38 2.01 14.17
CA GLN A 156 -1.23 1.37 12.86
C GLN A 156 -0.37 2.21 11.92
N ILE A 157 0.20 1.54 10.92
CA ILE A 157 0.76 2.20 9.74
C ILE A 157 -0.36 2.55 8.76
N ASP A 158 -0.12 3.43 7.80
CA ASP A 158 -1.02 3.60 6.65
C ASP A 158 -0.57 2.69 5.50
N ALA A 159 -1.31 1.61 5.26
CA ALA A 159 -0.99 0.63 4.23
C ALA A 159 -1.31 1.09 2.80
N ALA A 160 -1.81 2.32 2.62
CA ALA A 160 -2.02 2.88 1.28
C ALA A 160 -0.70 3.15 0.54
N ILE A 161 0.41 3.29 1.29
CA ILE A 161 1.75 3.53 0.75
C ILE A 161 2.74 2.66 1.52
N MET A 162 3.41 1.75 0.81
CA MET A 162 4.42 0.85 1.38
C MET A 162 5.59 0.71 0.41
N LEU A 163 6.81 1.05 0.82
CA LEU A 163 8.01 0.86 0.00
C LEU A 163 8.91 -0.21 0.62
N LEU A 164 9.19 -1.25 -0.16
CA LEU A 164 10.00 -2.40 0.22
C LEU A 164 11.24 -2.49 -0.68
N ASP A 165 12.43 -2.48 -0.08
CA ASP A 165 13.70 -2.76 -0.75
C ASP A 165 14.15 -4.18 -0.43
N PHE A 166 13.93 -5.10 -1.35
CA PHE A 166 14.23 -6.52 -1.19
C PHE A 166 15.74 -6.87 -1.28
N THR A 167 16.58 -5.90 -1.56
CA THR A 167 18.04 -6.08 -1.40
C THR A 167 18.44 -6.07 0.09
N PHE A 168 17.54 -5.69 0.98
CA PHE A 168 17.77 -5.58 2.41
C PHE A 168 17.15 -6.76 3.15
N TRP A 169 17.93 -7.46 3.98
CA TRP A 169 17.49 -8.70 4.64
C TRP A 169 16.26 -8.55 5.55
N LYS A 170 16.09 -7.40 6.23
CA LYS A 170 14.91 -7.15 7.07
C LYS A 170 13.61 -7.08 6.25
N THR A 171 13.69 -6.63 5.01
CA THR A 171 12.54 -6.58 4.11
C THR A 171 12.02 -7.98 3.82
N GLN A 172 12.91 -8.96 3.64
CA GLN A 172 12.51 -10.34 3.45
C GLN A 172 11.76 -10.88 4.68
N LEU A 173 12.25 -10.63 5.90
CA LEU A 173 11.57 -11.05 7.13
C LEU A 173 10.18 -10.41 7.28
N PHE A 174 10.09 -9.11 7.02
CA PHE A 174 8.81 -8.40 7.02
C PHE A 174 7.85 -9.01 6.00
N PHE A 175 8.32 -9.22 4.79
CA PHE A 175 7.48 -9.68 3.69
C PHE A 175 7.05 -11.15 3.83
N ASP A 176 7.92 -12.02 4.33
CA ASP A 176 7.58 -13.43 4.60
C ASP A 176 6.44 -13.55 5.64
N ASP A 177 6.49 -12.76 6.71
CA ASP A 177 5.38 -12.70 7.66
C ASP A 177 4.13 -12.04 7.04
N TYR A 178 4.30 -10.95 6.26
CA TYR A 178 3.19 -10.24 5.64
C TYR A 178 2.40 -11.14 4.69
N ILE A 179 3.07 -11.80 3.75
CA ILE A 179 2.40 -12.68 2.79
C ILE A 179 1.82 -13.92 3.47
N LYS A 180 2.48 -14.45 4.51
CA LYS A 180 1.97 -15.56 5.32
C LYS A 180 0.61 -15.23 5.92
N TYR A 181 0.49 -14.11 6.64
CA TYR A 181 -0.77 -13.72 7.28
C TYR A 181 -1.81 -13.20 6.28
N CYS A 182 -1.39 -12.66 5.12
CA CYS A 182 -2.30 -12.34 4.04
C CYS A 182 -2.84 -13.57 3.30
N SER A 183 -2.20 -14.75 3.44
CA SER A 183 -2.59 -15.97 2.74
C SER A 183 -3.37 -16.95 3.63
N ASP A 184 -3.46 -16.72 4.94
CA ASP A 184 -4.11 -17.64 5.86
C ASP A 184 -5.66 -17.56 5.86
N GLY A 185 -6.21 -16.51 5.24
CA GLY A 185 -7.66 -16.28 5.13
C GLY A 185 -8.34 -15.86 6.43
N ILE A 186 -7.63 -15.81 7.55
CA ILE A 186 -8.15 -15.41 8.86
C ILE A 186 -7.86 -13.92 9.10
N CYS A 187 -6.57 -13.56 9.03
CA CYS A 187 -6.12 -12.22 9.36
C CYS A 187 -6.67 -11.14 8.42
N LEU A 188 -6.83 -11.44 7.13
CA LEU A 188 -7.43 -10.49 6.19
C LEU A 188 -8.94 -10.34 6.38
N ASN A 189 -9.65 -11.41 6.70
CA ASN A 189 -11.10 -11.35 6.81
C ASN A 189 -11.57 -10.70 8.11
N GLY A 190 -10.93 -10.98 9.25
CA GLY A 190 -11.30 -10.44 10.54
C GLY A 190 -12.76 -10.72 10.91
N LYS A 191 -13.27 -11.92 10.55
CA LYS A 191 -14.70 -12.25 10.64
C LYS A 191 -15.23 -12.31 12.06
N SER A 192 -14.36 -12.56 13.03
CA SER A 192 -14.77 -12.59 14.43
C SER A 192 -15.23 -11.21 14.92
N GLY A 193 -14.75 -10.13 14.29
CA GLY A 193 -14.83 -8.81 14.86
C GLY A 193 -14.16 -8.76 16.24
N SER A 194 -14.80 -8.11 17.20
CA SER A 194 -14.39 -8.14 18.59
C SER A 194 -15.57 -7.83 19.51
N THR A 195 -15.53 -8.37 20.73
CA THR A 195 -16.47 -8.00 21.80
C THR A 195 -15.99 -6.82 22.64
N ARG A 196 -14.81 -6.30 22.36
CA ARG A 196 -14.22 -5.14 23.09
C ARG A 196 -15.00 -3.87 22.78
N PRO A 197 -15.38 -3.08 23.80
CA PRO A 197 -16.20 -1.88 23.63
C PRO A 197 -15.55 -0.82 22.71
N GLU A 198 -14.20 -0.76 22.72
CA GLU A 198 -13.42 0.19 21.93
C GLU A 198 -13.16 -0.26 20.50
N PHE A 199 -13.49 -1.50 20.13
CA PHE A 199 -13.29 -2.00 18.77
C PHE A 199 -14.18 -1.24 17.78
N SER A 200 -13.58 -0.69 16.74
CA SER A 200 -14.28 0.11 15.73
C SER A 200 -14.47 -0.67 14.43
N ALA A 201 -13.39 -1.22 13.88
CA ALA A 201 -13.41 -1.94 12.61
C ALA A 201 -12.12 -2.76 12.44
N HIS A 202 -12.15 -3.76 11.59
CA HIS A 202 -10.94 -4.45 11.16
C HIS A 202 -10.35 -3.78 9.90
N ARG A 203 -9.03 -3.56 9.90
CA ARG A 203 -8.31 -2.87 8.82
C ARG A 203 -7.49 -3.79 7.93
N HIS A 204 -7.83 -5.07 7.89
CA HIS A 204 -7.30 -6.06 6.94
C HIS A 204 -5.75 -6.08 6.88
N ASP A 205 -5.19 -5.85 5.70
CA ASP A 205 -3.75 -5.81 5.43
C ASP A 205 -2.99 -4.75 6.24
N GLN A 206 -3.64 -3.65 6.58
CA GLN A 206 -3.07 -2.59 7.42
C GLN A 206 -2.82 -3.09 8.85
N SER A 207 -3.77 -3.85 9.43
CA SER A 207 -3.60 -4.49 10.74
C SER A 207 -2.42 -5.46 10.75
N ILE A 208 -2.31 -6.28 9.72
CA ILE A 208 -1.21 -7.26 9.56
C ILE A 208 0.13 -6.53 9.46
N ALA A 209 0.25 -5.57 8.53
CA ALA A 209 1.49 -4.84 8.30
C ALA A 209 1.94 -4.03 9.52
N SER A 210 0.99 -3.47 10.29
CA SER A 210 1.26 -2.71 11.50
C SER A 210 1.89 -3.56 12.59
N TYR A 211 1.32 -4.72 12.88
CA TYR A 211 1.88 -5.65 13.84
C TYR A 211 3.27 -6.16 13.42
N ILE A 212 3.43 -6.54 12.14
CA ILE A 212 4.70 -7.06 11.63
C ILE A 212 5.78 -5.97 11.69
N ALA A 213 5.46 -4.72 11.38
CA ALA A 213 6.40 -3.62 11.54
C ALA A 213 6.94 -3.53 12.97
N ARG A 214 6.06 -3.65 13.97
CA ARG A 214 6.47 -3.67 15.40
C ARG A 214 7.26 -4.91 15.75
N LYS A 215 6.85 -6.09 15.29
CA LYS A 215 7.54 -7.37 15.50
C LYS A 215 8.99 -7.34 15.02
N HIS A 216 9.25 -6.68 13.88
CA HIS A 216 10.59 -6.58 13.27
C HIS A 216 11.31 -5.27 13.59
N TYR A 217 10.82 -4.48 14.55
CA TYR A 217 11.44 -3.20 14.95
C TYR A 217 11.62 -2.23 13.76
N ILE A 218 10.62 -2.17 12.89
CA ILE A 218 10.55 -1.21 11.80
C ILE A 218 9.81 0.02 12.31
N ASN A 219 10.49 1.17 12.30
CA ASN A 219 9.91 2.43 12.75
C ASN A 219 9.24 3.14 11.57
N PRO A 220 7.90 3.30 11.58
CA PRO A 220 7.22 4.09 10.57
C PRO A 220 7.70 5.54 10.58
N ILE A 221 7.69 6.16 9.39
CA ILE A 221 7.97 7.58 9.26
C ILE A 221 6.77 8.37 9.78
N ASN A 222 7.07 9.43 10.50
CA ASN A 222 6.05 10.27 11.12
C ASN A 222 5.12 10.91 10.07
N TYR A 223 3.87 11.06 10.46
CA TYR A 223 2.82 11.73 9.70
C TYR A 223 3.27 13.15 9.29
N GLY A 224 3.19 13.49 8.05
CA GLY A 224 3.70 14.77 7.51
C GLY A 224 4.48 14.58 6.21
N ALA A 225 4.89 13.34 5.94
CA ALA A 225 5.45 12.96 4.66
C ALA A 225 4.38 12.85 3.56
N TRP A 226 3.11 12.76 3.94
CA TRP A 226 1.97 12.72 3.05
C TRP A 226 0.81 13.59 3.56
N ALA A 227 -0.06 14.03 2.67
CA ALA A 227 -1.25 14.82 2.98
C ALA A 227 -2.52 14.02 2.70
N TYR A 228 -3.52 14.20 3.55
CA TYR A 228 -4.86 13.71 3.30
C TYR A 228 -5.73 14.83 2.71
N PHE A 229 -6.37 14.55 1.58
CA PHE A 229 -7.35 15.43 0.95
C PHE A 229 -8.69 14.70 0.99
N GLY A 230 -9.53 15.06 1.95
CA GLY A 230 -10.91 14.57 2.03
C GLY A 230 -11.88 15.46 1.26
N ASP A 231 -13.15 15.08 1.27
CA ASP A 231 -14.25 15.81 0.60
C ASP A 231 -14.44 17.25 1.14
N SER A 232 -13.85 17.58 2.28
CA SER A 232 -13.90 18.89 2.93
C SER A 232 -12.74 19.83 2.58
N GLY A 233 -11.88 19.47 1.63
CA GLY A 233 -10.76 20.30 1.19
C GLY A 233 -9.39 19.92 1.77
N VAL A 234 -8.39 20.75 1.46
CA VAL A 234 -6.98 20.51 1.82
C VAL A 234 -6.76 20.76 3.31
N GLN A 235 -6.41 19.71 4.07
CA GLN A 235 -6.10 19.81 5.51
C GLN A 235 -4.64 20.14 5.83
N THR A 236 -3.80 20.45 4.82
CA THR A 236 -2.40 20.78 5.06
C THR A 236 -2.12 22.26 4.89
N GLU A 237 -1.31 22.82 5.79
CA GLU A 237 -0.72 24.13 5.56
C GLU A 237 0.03 24.13 4.23
N LYS A 238 -0.22 25.12 3.37
CA LYS A 238 0.42 25.33 2.06
C LYS A 238 1.96 25.29 2.09
N LYS A 239 2.55 25.30 3.28
CA LYS A 239 3.99 25.37 3.53
C LYS A 239 4.73 24.04 3.29
N TYR A 240 4.03 22.91 3.41
CA TYR A 240 4.63 21.59 3.24
C TYR A 240 4.03 20.90 2.02
N ARG A 241 4.78 20.80 0.93
CA ARG A 241 4.41 19.97 -0.21
C ARG A 241 4.79 18.52 0.10
N PRO A 242 3.83 17.64 0.42
CA PRO A 242 4.13 16.23 0.66
C PRO A 242 4.59 15.56 -0.63
N THR A 243 5.28 14.43 -0.52
CA THR A 243 5.61 13.61 -1.68
C THR A 243 4.38 12.88 -2.18
N PHE A 244 3.57 12.37 -1.25
CA PHE A 244 2.34 11.65 -1.55
C PHE A 244 1.14 12.42 -1.02
N ALA A 245 -0.01 12.24 -1.67
CA ALA A 245 -1.29 12.63 -1.12
C ALA A 245 -2.27 11.48 -1.25
N LYS A 246 -2.99 11.23 -0.18
CA LYS A 246 -4.18 10.38 -0.19
C LYS A 246 -5.35 11.29 -0.53
N VAL A 247 -5.84 11.17 -1.75
CA VAL A 247 -6.89 12.01 -2.29
C VAL A 247 -8.19 11.23 -2.21
N GLY A 248 -9.28 11.88 -1.78
CA GLY A 248 -10.62 11.30 -1.91
C GLY A 248 -10.80 10.82 -3.35
N ILE A 249 -11.28 9.61 -3.52
CA ILE A 249 -11.36 8.93 -4.83
C ILE A 249 -12.14 9.75 -5.86
N GLN A 250 -13.01 10.65 -5.39
CA GLN A 250 -13.93 11.45 -6.21
C GLN A 250 -13.37 12.78 -6.73
N LEU A 251 -12.15 13.20 -6.34
CA LEU A 251 -11.61 14.49 -6.77
C LEU A 251 -11.01 14.37 -8.19
N PRO A 252 -11.55 15.09 -9.19
CA PRO A 252 -11.01 15.07 -10.54
C PRO A 252 -9.66 15.80 -10.61
N MET A 253 -8.78 15.35 -11.52
CA MET A 253 -7.41 15.89 -11.69
C MET A 253 -7.36 17.42 -11.89
N ASN A 254 -8.27 17.98 -12.67
CA ASN A 254 -8.34 19.42 -12.95
C ASN A 254 -8.55 20.24 -11.65
N LEU A 255 -9.31 19.73 -10.69
CA LEU A 255 -9.51 20.39 -9.41
C LEU A 255 -8.22 20.32 -8.56
N ILE A 256 -7.54 19.17 -8.60
CA ILE A 256 -6.28 18.97 -7.88
C ILE A 256 -5.18 19.86 -8.45
N GLU A 257 -5.09 19.99 -9.77
CA GLU A 257 -4.14 20.88 -10.46
C GLU A 257 -4.38 22.36 -10.12
N SER A 258 -5.62 22.78 -9.88
CA SER A 258 -5.94 24.14 -9.47
C SER A 258 -5.54 24.44 -8.02
N ILE A 259 -5.52 23.42 -7.15
CA ILE A 259 -5.18 23.56 -5.73
C ILE A 259 -3.67 23.43 -5.51
N LEU A 260 -3.00 22.61 -6.29
CA LEU A 260 -1.58 22.32 -6.22
C LEU A 260 -0.98 22.36 -7.63
N PRO A 261 -0.48 23.51 -8.06
CA PRO A 261 0.29 23.57 -9.32
C PRO A 261 1.50 22.65 -9.20
N ILE A 262 1.46 21.58 -10.00
CA ILE A 262 2.56 20.60 -10.16
C ILE A 262 3.66 21.25 -11.02
#